data_efa059b91d97e89d1dfc84b9e828cc59
#
_entry.id   efa059b91d97e89d1dfc84b9e828cc59
#
_cell.length_a   1.000
_cell.length_b   1.000
_cell.length_c   1.000
_cell.angle_alpha   90.00
_cell.angle_beta   90.00
_cell.angle_gamma   90.00
#
_symmetry.space_group_name_H-M   'P 1'
#
loop_
_entity.id
_entity.type
_entity.pdbx_description
1 polymer ?
#
loop_
_entity_poly.entity_id
_entity_poly.type
_entity_poly.pdbx_seq_one_letter_code
_entity_poly.pdbx_strand_id
1 'polypeptide(L)'
;MKTFFAAVALALLVGCASLSNDAGLRPVEQSVKDRTGADTRWIRSDNEGDSVRGRVKELLATPLGPTEAVQIALLNNPGLQASYAEVGVAEADLVQASRWRGPTFSFARLRRHDEIEIERGVFFDVLGLLSIPLSTRASEARLQAAQSRAAGEALRVALDTRKAWFQAVAAQETAKYMEQVKDSAETSAELARRMAEVGNFPKLTQAREQAFYAETTAQLARARHNALAARERLARLMGLWGEDLGFQLPDRLPDLPKAPREGGDLEAQALAQRLDVQSARSEAESLAQSLGLTRVMRYISLLEFGVLNKMETGQERQRGWEIELGLPIFDFGGARAARAERLYMQSVNRTIETAIQARSEVRESYSAYRTAFDLARHYRDEIVPLRKRISEEVLFRYNGMLMSVFELLADSREQVIAVNGYIESLRDFWLAESDLQMALTGRSPGASDMKRTTAPAAGAAGGGH
;
A
#
# COMPACT_ATOMS: atom_id res chain seq x y z
N MET A 1 33.43 -46.12 14.66
CA MET A 1 33.00 -45.47 13.41
C MET A 1 31.46 -45.40 13.24
N LYS A 2 30.69 -46.47 13.53
CA LYS A 2 29.20 -46.43 13.39
C LYS A 2 28.50 -45.43 14.33
N THR A 3 29.00 -45.24 15.53
CA THR A 3 28.46 -44.27 16.53
C THR A 3 28.76 -42.83 16.20
N PHE A 4 29.87 -42.53 15.55
CA PHE A 4 30.24 -41.20 15.10
C PHE A 4 29.38 -40.75 13.91
N PHE A 5 29.07 -41.64 12.96
CA PHE A 5 28.19 -41.39 11.86
C PHE A 5 26.73 -41.16 12.31
N ALA A 6 26.26 -41.88 13.34
CA ALA A 6 24.92 -41.69 13.91
C ALA A 6 24.82 -40.35 14.64
N ALA A 7 25.85 -39.92 15.36
CA ALA A 7 25.87 -38.63 16.05
C ALA A 7 25.91 -37.42 15.08
N VAL A 8 26.66 -37.54 13.98
CA VAL A 8 26.72 -36.53 12.92
C VAL A 8 25.37 -36.46 12.16
N ALA A 9 24.75 -37.62 11.87
CA ALA A 9 23.42 -37.65 11.27
C ALA A 9 22.32 -37.05 12.17
N LEU A 10 22.40 -37.28 13.49
CA LEU A 10 21.48 -36.69 14.47
C LEU A 10 21.70 -35.18 14.63
N ALA A 11 22.94 -34.67 14.56
CA ALA A 11 23.25 -33.25 14.62
C ALA A 11 22.79 -32.49 13.36
N LEU A 12 22.71 -33.16 12.21
CA LEU A 12 22.20 -32.59 10.95
C LEU A 12 20.67 -32.46 10.92
N LEU A 13 19.95 -33.17 11.80
CA LEU A 13 18.48 -33.10 11.90
C LEU A 13 17.98 -31.95 12.77
N VAL A 14 18.83 -31.35 13.59
CA VAL A 14 18.41 -30.31 14.58
C VAL A 14 18.40 -28.89 14.00
N GLY A 15 18.85 -28.66 12.78
CA GLY A 15 19.01 -27.36 12.16
C GLY A 15 18.03 -27.01 11.03
N CYS A 16 16.94 -27.76 10.85
CA CYS A 16 15.97 -27.43 9.78
C CYS A 16 15.15 -26.19 10.17
N ALA A 17 15.51 -25.02 9.64
CA ALA A 17 14.62 -23.88 9.60
C ALA A 17 13.26 -24.34 9.03
N SER A 18 12.18 -24.15 9.78
CA SER A 18 10.82 -24.46 9.36
C SER A 18 10.10 -23.16 9.02
N LEU A 19 9.14 -23.21 8.11
CA LEU A 19 8.23 -22.10 7.88
C LEU A 19 7.52 -21.77 9.19
N SER A 20 7.42 -20.47 9.50
CA SER A 20 6.68 -20.03 10.67
C SER A 20 5.17 -20.19 10.47
N ASN A 21 4.44 -20.36 11.58
CA ASN A 21 2.98 -20.49 11.50
C ASN A 21 2.29 -19.22 10.98
N ASP A 22 2.95 -18.06 11.09
CA ASP A 22 2.46 -16.77 10.67
C ASP A 22 3.05 -16.32 9.30
N ALA A 23 3.84 -17.18 8.67
CA ALA A 23 4.51 -16.90 7.39
C ALA A 23 5.27 -15.58 7.38
N GLY A 24 5.94 -15.26 8.51
CA GLY A 24 6.74 -14.03 8.67
C GLY A 24 5.93 -12.74 8.78
N LEU A 25 4.62 -12.79 9.00
CA LEU A 25 3.75 -11.61 9.00
C LEU A 25 3.66 -10.86 10.32
N ARG A 26 4.01 -11.46 11.44
CA ARG A 26 3.92 -10.81 12.76
C ARG A 26 4.56 -9.42 12.82
N PRO A 27 5.75 -9.15 12.25
CA PRO A 27 6.34 -7.80 12.24
C PRO A 27 5.49 -6.81 11.42
N VAL A 28 4.83 -7.26 10.35
CA VAL A 28 3.93 -6.44 9.52
C VAL A 28 2.68 -6.06 10.33
N GLU A 29 2.02 -7.04 10.95
CA GLU A 29 0.84 -6.83 11.79
C GLU A 29 1.13 -5.85 12.93
N GLN A 30 2.23 -6.04 13.65
CA GLN A 30 2.65 -5.14 14.73
C GLN A 30 2.93 -3.73 14.19
N SER A 31 3.68 -3.60 13.11
CA SER A 31 4.02 -2.32 12.48
C SER A 31 2.78 -1.53 12.02
N VAL A 32 1.78 -2.22 11.46
CA VAL A 32 0.51 -1.59 11.03
C VAL A 32 -0.32 -1.20 12.24
N LYS A 33 -0.45 -2.07 13.23
CA LYS A 33 -1.20 -1.80 14.47
C LYS A 33 -0.65 -0.60 15.23
N ASP A 34 0.68 -0.51 15.40
CA ASP A 34 1.34 0.59 16.11
C ASP A 34 1.12 1.96 15.42
N ARG A 35 0.93 1.97 14.08
CA ARG A 35 0.77 3.20 13.29
C ARG A 35 -0.67 3.58 13.00
N THR A 36 -1.58 2.61 12.92
CA THR A 36 -2.99 2.84 12.56
C THR A 36 -3.97 2.58 13.70
N GLY A 37 -3.55 1.84 14.73
CA GLY A 37 -4.43 1.32 15.77
C GLY A 37 -5.37 0.20 15.29
N ALA A 38 -5.29 -0.20 14.02
CA ALA A 38 -6.16 -1.20 13.41
C ALA A 38 -5.44 -2.52 13.19
N ASP A 39 -6.19 -3.61 13.30
CA ASP A 39 -5.66 -4.96 13.08
C ASP A 39 -5.66 -5.30 11.59
N THR A 40 -4.63 -6.03 11.17
CA THR A 40 -4.55 -6.61 9.84
C THR A 40 -4.42 -8.12 9.94
N ARG A 41 -4.88 -8.86 8.94
CA ARG A 41 -4.84 -10.32 8.95
C ARG A 41 -4.71 -10.88 7.53
N TRP A 42 -3.86 -11.87 7.38
CA TRP A 42 -3.79 -12.67 6.17
C TRP A 42 -4.78 -13.84 6.25
N ILE A 43 -5.67 -13.93 5.27
CA ILE A 43 -6.68 -14.99 5.16
C ILE A 43 -6.05 -16.17 4.41
N ARG A 44 -5.86 -17.31 5.09
CA ARG A 44 -5.23 -18.52 4.54
C ARG A 44 -6.17 -19.70 4.47
N SER A 45 -7.33 -19.59 5.11
CA SER A 45 -8.35 -20.64 5.14
C SER A 45 -9.75 -20.07 5.07
N ASP A 46 -10.72 -20.89 4.65
CA ASP A 46 -12.12 -20.50 4.58
C ASP A 46 -12.67 -20.08 5.95
N ASN A 47 -12.27 -20.76 7.03
CA ASN A 47 -12.68 -20.43 8.40
C ASN A 47 -12.19 -19.03 8.83
N GLU A 48 -10.95 -18.65 8.45
CA GLU A 48 -10.43 -17.30 8.70
C GLU A 48 -11.21 -16.27 7.86
N GLY A 49 -11.55 -16.62 6.62
CA GLY A 49 -12.38 -15.81 5.74
C GLY A 49 -13.79 -15.58 6.31
N ASP A 50 -14.42 -16.62 6.87
CA ASP A 50 -15.73 -16.49 7.53
C ASP A 50 -15.67 -15.60 8.77
N SER A 51 -14.64 -15.72 9.58
CA SER A 51 -14.40 -14.87 10.74
C SER A 51 -14.24 -13.40 10.34
N VAL A 52 -13.48 -13.12 9.27
CA VAL A 52 -13.31 -11.76 8.73
C VAL A 52 -14.63 -11.21 8.19
N ARG A 53 -15.39 -12.01 7.42
CA ARG A 53 -16.73 -11.60 6.93
C ARG A 53 -17.68 -11.28 8.07
N GLY A 54 -17.69 -12.08 9.14
CA GLY A 54 -18.47 -11.80 10.34
C GLY A 54 -18.12 -10.44 10.96
N ARG A 55 -16.80 -10.17 11.12
CA ARG A 55 -16.32 -8.90 11.68
C ARG A 55 -16.65 -7.71 10.79
N VAL A 56 -16.55 -7.84 9.47
CA VAL A 56 -16.94 -6.80 8.51
C VAL A 56 -18.43 -6.46 8.64
N LYS A 57 -19.31 -7.47 8.72
CA LYS A 57 -20.75 -7.24 8.93
C LYS A 57 -21.07 -6.53 10.23
N GLU A 58 -20.38 -6.85 11.31
CA GLU A 58 -20.52 -6.14 12.59
C GLU A 58 -20.16 -4.65 12.46
N LEU A 59 -19.04 -4.33 11.78
CA LEU A 59 -18.58 -2.96 11.58
C LEU A 59 -19.50 -2.15 10.66
N LEU A 60 -20.19 -2.81 9.72
CA LEU A 60 -21.16 -2.18 8.81
C LEU A 60 -22.55 -1.99 9.42
N ALA A 61 -22.84 -2.57 10.59
CA ALA A 61 -24.15 -2.48 11.24
C ALA A 61 -24.45 -1.09 11.81
N THR A 62 -23.46 -0.24 12.00
CA THR A 62 -23.56 1.13 12.51
C THR A 62 -23.08 2.14 11.44
N PRO A 63 -23.45 3.43 11.53
CA PRO A 63 -22.88 4.44 10.62
C PRO A 63 -21.35 4.39 10.63
N LEU A 64 -20.78 4.24 9.44
CA LEU A 64 -19.38 3.95 9.22
C LEU A 64 -18.50 5.14 9.56
N GLY A 65 -17.65 5.03 10.57
CA GLY A 65 -16.61 6.00 10.89
C GLY A 65 -15.32 5.79 10.08
N PRO A 66 -14.37 6.74 10.15
CA PRO A 66 -13.11 6.63 9.40
C PRO A 66 -12.22 5.50 9.91
N THR A 67 -12.27 5.19 11.21
CA THR A 67 -11.50 4.10 11.83
C THR A 67 -12.06 2.74 11.43
N GLU A 68 -13.38 2.59 11.45
CA GLU A 68 -14.09 1.38 11.04
C GLU A 68 -13.87 1.09 9.55
N ALA A 69 -13.91 2.12 8.69
CA ALA A 69 -13.62 1.99 7.27
C ALA A 69 -12.19 1.48 7.03
N VAL A 70 -11.20 2.03 7.75
CA VAL A 70 -9.81 1.58 7.71
C VAL A 70 -9.69 0.13 8.20
N GLN A 71 -10.35 -0.22 9.30
CA GLN A 71 -10.33 -1.59 9.83
C GLN A 71 -10.90 -2.60 8.81
N ILE A 72 -12.00 -2.27 8.15
CA ILE A 72 -12.59 -3.11 7.09
C ILE A 72 -11.60 -3.26 5.93
N ALA A 73 -11.01 -2.17 5.45
CA ALA A 73 -10.06 -2.21 4.34
C ALA A 73 -8.85 -3.08 4.65
N LEU A 74 -8.27 -2.97 5.86
CA LEU A 74 -7.11 -3.77 6.27
C LEU A 74 -7.42 -5.27 6.40
N LEU A 75 -8.65 -5.62 6.73
CA LEU A 75 -9.08 -7.02 6.84
C LEU A 75 -9.52 -7.63 5.51
N ASN A 76 -10.16 -6.84 4.65
CA ASN A 76 -10.95 -7.37 3.52
C ASN A 76 -10.42 -6.98 2.12
N ASN A 77 -9.40 -6.08 2.02
CA ASN A 77 -8.90 -5.66 0.71
C ASN A 77 -8.09 -6.77 0.02
N PRO A 78 -8.52 -7.26 -1.18
CA PRO A 78 -7.85 -8.37 -1.86
C PRO A 78 -6.41 -8.05 -2.32
N GLY A 79 -6.14 -6.78 -2.68
CA GLY A 79 -4.79 -6.34 -3.06
C GLY A 79 -3.79 -6.44 -1.92
N LEU A 80 -4.27 -6.18 -0.70
CA LEU A 80 -3.47 -6.33 0.51
C LEU A 80 -3.20 -7.80 0.84
N GLN A 81 -4.18 -8.69 0.63
CA GLN A 81 -4.00 -10.15 0.78
C GLN A 81 -2.92 -10.69 -0.16
N ALA A 82 -2.86 -10.20 -1.40
CA ALA A 82 -1.80 -10.54 -2.34
C ALA A 82 -0.42 -10.07 -1.86
N SER A 83 -0.33 -8.88 -1.28
CA SER A 83 0.91 -8.35 -0.71
C SER A 83 1.42 -9.17 0.49
N TYR A 84 0.52 -9.72 1.31
CA TYR A 84 0.90 -10.62 2.40
C TYR A 84 1.44 -11.97 1.88
N ALA A 85 0.91 -12.48 0.78
CA ALA A 85 1.46 -13.68 0.14
C ALA A 85 2.92 -13.48 -0.33
N GLU A 86 3.31 -12.28 -0.77
CA GLU A 86 4.70 -11.97 -1.14
C GLU A 86 5.66 -12.09 0.06
N VAL A 87 5.21 -11.77 1.28
CA VAL A 87 6.02 -11.97 2.50
C VAL A 87 6.23 -13.47 2.75
N GLY A 88 5.18 -14.28 2.59
CA GLY A 88 5.28 -15.73 2.72
C GLY A 88 6.24 -16.37 1.70
N VAL A 89 6.28 -15.83 0.47
CA VAL A 89 7.26 -16.25 -0.55
C VAL A 89 8.68 -15.89 -0.10
N ALA A 90 8.91 -14.68 0.41
CA ALA A 90 10.22 -14.27 0.89
C ALA A 90 10.69 -15.09 2.11
N GLU A 91 9.78 -15.50 3.00
CA GLU A 91 10.10 -16.44 4.09
C GLU A 91 10.47 -17.82 3.55
N ALA A 92 9.74 -18.34 2.57
CA ALA A 92 10.06 -19.62 1.94
C ALA A 92 11.45 -19.60 1.28
N ASP A 93 11.80 -18.48 0.62
CA ASP A 93 13.14 -18.26 0.06
C ASP A 93 14.21 -18.25 1.14
N LEU A 94 13.95 -17.63 2.30
CA LEU A 94 14.86 -17.65 3.45
C LEU A 94 15.06 -19.07 3.98
N VAL A 95 13.99 -19.82 4.18
CA VAL A 95 14.05 -21.20 4.62
C VAL A 95 14.84 -22.06 3.63
N GLN A 96 14.63 -21.85 2.32
CA GLN A 96 15.39 -22.55 1.28
C GLN A 96 16.88 -22.17 1.30
N ALA A 97 17.21 -20.89 1.47
CA ALA A 97 18.57 -20.39 1.50
C ALA A 97 19.36 -20.85 2.75
N SER A 98 18.65 -21.15 3.84
CA SER A 98 19.22 -21.65 5.10
C SER A 98 19.45 -23.17 5.13
N ARG A 99 18.97 -23.89 4.12
CA ARG A 99 19.11 -25.35 4.04
C ARG A 99 20.24 -25.76 3.13
N TRP A 100 20.90 -26.82 3.52
CA TRP A 100 21.82 -27.47 2.63
C TRP A 100 21.08 -28.17 1.50
N ARG A 101 21.56 -28.04 0.28
CA ARG A 101 21.01 -28.78 -0.87
C ARG A 101 21.21 -30.28 -0.63
N GLY A 102 20.15 -31.05 -0.87
CA GLY A 102 20.21 -32.51 -0.75
C GLY A 102 21.27 -33.11 -1.67
N PRO A 103 21.76 -34.32 -1.37
CA PRO A 103 22.71 -35.00 -2.22
C PRO A 103 22.12 -35.31 -3.60
N THR A 104 22.96 -35.23 -4.61
CA THR A 104 22.64 -35.66 -5.97
C THR A 104 23.00 -37.13 -6.13
N PHE A 105 22.06 -37.93 -6.59
CA PHE A 105 22.28 -39.35 -6.89
C PHE A 105 22.49 -39.49 -8.39
N SER A 106 23.62 -40.08 -8.79
CA SER A 106 23.90 -40.44 -10.18
C SER A 106 23.76 -41.96 -10.35
N PHE A 107 23.17 -42.38 -11.45
CA PHE A 107 23.08 -43.77 -11.86
C PHE A 107 23.31 -43.82 -13.36
N ALA A 108 24.39 -44.51 -13.77
CA ALA A 108 24.67 -44.80 -15.17
C ALA A 108 24.75 -46.31 -15.39
N ARG A 109 24.18 -46.78 -16.49
CA ARG A 109 24.29 -48.13 -16.98
C ARG A 109 24.73 -48.09 -18.43
N LEU A 110 25.97 -48.51 -18.65
CA LEU A 110 26.57 -48.58 -19.98
C LEU A 110 26.61 -50.07 -20.37
N ARG A 111 26.40 -50.37 -21.67
CA ARG A 111 26.50 -51.72 -22.22
C ARG A 111 27.40 -51.69 -23.46
N ARG A 112 28.38 -52.57 -23.45
CA ARG A 112 29.28 -52.80 -24.59
C ARG A 112 29.28 -54.30 -24.89
N HIS A 113 28.63 -54.71 -25.96
CA HIS A 113 28.40 -56.13 -26.32
C HIS A 113 27.77 -56.89 -25.15
N ASP A 114 28.47 -57.80 -24.53
CA ASP A 114 28.04 -58.60 -23.38
C ASP A 114 28.47 -58.06 -22.02
N GLU A 115 29.27 -56.98 -22.00
CA GLU A 115 29.75 -56.33 -20.79
C GLU A 115 28.73 -55.25 -20.36
N ILE A 116 28.39 -55.26 -19.09
CA ILE A 116 27.53 -54.25 -18.44
C ILE A 116 28.34 -53.57 -17.37
N GLU A 117 28.40 -52.26 -17.47
CA GLU A 117 28.96 -51.38 -16.46
C GLU A 117 27.84 -50.60 -15.76
N ILE A 118 27.83 -50.64 -14.44
CA ILE A 118 26.90 -49.94 -13.61
C ILE A 118 27.67 -49.01 -12.69
N GLU A 119 27.46 -47.69 -12.83
CA GLU A 119 28.02 -46.68 -11.95
C GLU A 119 26.91 -46.11 -11.06
N ARG A 120 27.21 -45.90 -9.78
CA ARG A 120 26.35 -45.28 -8.80
C ARG A 120 27.19 -44.28 -8.03
N GLY A 121 26.69 -43.04 -7.99
CA GLY A 121 27.35 -41.96 -7.26
C GLY A 121 26.38 -41.24 -6.32
N VAL A 122 26.94 -40.68 -5.26
CA VAL A 122 26.25 -39.75 -4.36
C VAL A 122 27.17 -38.56 -4.19
N PHE A 123 26.70 -37.39 -4.62
CA PHE A 123 27.45 -36.14 -4.63
C PHE A 123 26.86 -35.16 -3.65
N PHE A 124 27.69 -34.41 -2.97
CA PHE A 124 27.37 -33.41 -1.97
C PHE A 124 27.90 -32.04 -2.41
N ASP A 125 27.05 -31.02 -2.47
CA ASP A 125 27.43 -29.62 -2.75
C ASP A 125 28.14 -29.01 -1.54
N VAL A 126 29.50 -29.04 -1.53
CA VAL A 126 30.32 -28.47 -0.46
C VAL A 126 30.36 -26.96 -0.53
N LEU A 127 30.34 -26.38 -1.76
CA LEU A 127 30.30 -24.92 -1.94
C LEU A 127 28.99 -24.32 -1.44
N GLY A 128 27.88 -24.99 -1.72
CA GLY A 128 26.58 -24.65 -1.18
C GLY A 128 26.57 -24.63 0.35
N LEU A 129 27.15 -25.66 0.99
CA LEU A 129 27.26 -25.73 2.46
C LEU A 129 28.03 -24.52 3.04
N LEU A 130 29.17 -24.18 2.45
CA LEU A 130 30.01 -23.07 2.90
C LEU A 130 29.36 -21.70 2.67
N SER A 131 28.43 -21.61 1.71
CA SER A 131 27.73 -20.36 1.37
C SER A 131 26.49 -20.08 2.23
N ILE A 132 25.96 -21.09 2.97
CA ILE A 132 24.74 -20.96 3.79
C ILE A 132 24.72 -19.71 4.67
N PRO A 133 25.75 -19.37 5.47
CA PRO A 133 25.67 -18.21 6.36
C PRO A 133 25.48 -16.87 5.61
N LEU A 134 26.09 -16.73 4.43
CA LEU A 134 26.00 -15.53 3.62
C LEU A 134 24.68 -15.46 2.84
N SER A 135 24.23 -16.59 2.29
CA SER A 135 22.93 -16.67 1.59
C SER A 135 21.76 -16.45 2.54
N THR A 136 21.84 -16.98 3.77
CA THR A 136 20.83 -16.76 4.82
C THR A 136 20.72 -15.28 5.18
N ARG A 137 21.84 -14.60 5.48
CA ARG A 137 21.82 -13.16 5.77
C ARG A 137 21.25 -12.31 4.62
N ALA A 138 21.62 -12.63 3.38
CA ALA A 138 21.07 -11.94 2.22
C ALA A 138 19.55 -12.15 2.09
N SER A 139 19.06 -13.35 2.38
CA SER A 139 17.63 -13.68 2.34
C SER A 139 16.87 -13.11 3.54
N GLU A 140 17.46 -13.03 4.72
CA GLU A 140 16.90 -12.31 5.88
C GLU A 140 16.66 -10.84 5.57
N ALA A 141 17.65 -10.15 4.97
CA ALA A 141 17.50 -8.77 4.57
C ALA A 141 16.41 -8.59 3.47
N ARG A 142 16.25 -9.57 2.56
CA ARG A 142 15.14 -9.58 1.59
C ARG A 142 13.78 -9.76 2.25
N LEU A 143 13.68 -10.65 3.22
CA LEU A 143 12.44 -10.83 4.00
C LEU A 143 12.08 -9.54 4.74
N GLN A 144 13.02 -8.88 5.41
CA GLN A 144 12.80 -7.59 6.07
C GLN A 144 12.34 -6.50 5.09
N ALA A 145 12.93 -6.46 3.88
CA ALA A 145 12.49 -5.55 2.84
C ALA A 145 11.05 -5.86 2.35
N ALA A 146 10.70 -7.15 2.22
CA ALA A 146 9.34 -7.57 1.85
C ALA A 146 8.33 -7.22 2.95
N GLN A 147 8.66 -7.46 4.22
CA GLN A 147 7.85 -7.06 5.38
C GLN A 147 7.61 -5.55 5.42
N SER A 148 8.66 -4.75 5.23
CA SER A 148 8.55 -3.28 5.19
C SER A 148 7.69 -2.80 4.01
N ARG A 149 7.79 -3.45 2.84
CA ARG A 149 6.92 -3.15 1.70
C ARG A 149 5.46 -3.50 1.96
N ALA A 150 5.18 -4.68 2.53
CA ALA A 150 3.83 -5.10 2.86
C ALA A 150 3.20 -4.19 3.92
N ALA A 151 3.95 -3.80 4.97
CA ALA A 151 3.51 -2.82 5.95
C ALA A 151 3.24 -1.45 5.31
N GLY A 152 4.11 -0.99 4.39
CA GLY A 152 3.91 0.24 3.63
C GLY A 152 2.67 0.22 2.75
N GLU A 153 2.37 -0.93 2.12
CA GLU A 153 1.17 -1.11 1.32
C GLU A 153 -0.09 -1.11 2.21
N ALA A 154 -0.05 -1.75 3.38
CA ALA A 154 -1.13 -1.72 4.36
C ALA A 154 -1.42 -0.28 4.83
N LEU A 155 -0.38 0.50 5.15
CA LEU A 155 -0.54 1.91 5.52
C LEU A 155 -1.11 2.74 4.37
N ARG A 156 -0.70 2.50 3.13
CA ARG A 156 -1.25 3.16 1.95
C ARG A 156 -2.75 2.88 1.82
N VAL A 157 -3.16 1.61 1.90
CA VAL A 157 -4.58 1.23 1.85
C VAL A 157 -5.37 1.87 3.00
N ALA A 158 -4.82 1.89 4.22
CA ALA A 158 -5.45 2.52 5.37
C ALA A 158 -5.70 4.02 5.15
N LEU A 159 -4.67 4.75 4.69
CA LEU A 159 -4.76 6.20 4.48
C LEU A 159 -5.58 6.57 3.24
N ASP A 160 -5.47 5.81 2.15
CA ASP A 160 -6.32 5.98 0.97
C ASP A 160 -7.79 5.75 1.31
N THR A 161 -8.09 4.76 2.16
CA THR A 161 -9.45 4.49 2.65
C THR A 161 -9.96 5.62 3.53
N ARG A 162 -9.12 6.13 4.44
CA ARG A 162 -9.46 7.27 5.28
C ARG A 162 -9.76 8.52 4.44
N LYS A 163 -8.93 8.82 3.45
CA LYS A 163 -9.17 9.93 2.50
C LYS A 163 -10.45 9.73 1.69
N ALA A 164 -10.69 8.52 1.19
CA ALA A 164 -11.90 8.20 0.45
C ALA A 164 -13.15 8.32 1.33
N TRP A 165 -13.05 8.00 2.61
CA TRP A 165 -14.13 8.20 3.56
C TRP A 165 -14.47 9.69 3.73
N PHE A 166 -13.48 10.57 3.95
CA PHE A 166 -13.69 12.02 4.04
C PHE A 166 -14.29 12.59 2.73
N GLN A 167 -13.81 12.11 1.58
CA GLN A 167 -14.33 12.49 0.27
C GLN A 167 -15.80 12.06 0.10
N ALA A 168 -16.15 10.84 0.53
CA ALA A 168 -17.51 10.32 0.40
C ALA A 168 -18.49 11.06 1.30
N VAL A 169 -18.11 11.35 2.56
CA VAL A 169 -18.95 12.13 3.48
C VAL A 169 -19.13 13.56 2.99
N ALA A 170 -18.05 14.24 2.56
CA ALA A 170 -18.14 15.58 2.01
C ALA A 170 -19.04 15.65 0.75
N ALA A 171 -18.89 14.70 -0.16
CA ALA A 171 -19.69 14.65 -1.37
C ALA A 171 -21.18 14.38 -1.07
N GLN A 172 -21.47 13.53 -0.08
CA GLN A 172 -22.84 13.28 0.40
C GLN A 172 -23.43 14.55 1.04
N GLU A 173 -22.68 15.25 1.90
CA GLU A 173 -23.08 16.50 2.55
C GLU A 173 -23.38 17.58 1.49
N THR A 174 -22.49 17.74 0.50
CA THR A 174 -22.68 18.66 -0.63
C THR A 174 -23.93 18.29 -1.43
N ALA A 175 -24.16 17.02 -1.73
CA ALA A 175 -25.34 16.60 -2.48
C ALA A 175 -26.64 16.91 -1.72
N LYS A 176 -26.69 16.63 -0.39
CA LYS A 176 -27.84 16.98 0.46
C LYS A 176 -28.10 18.49 0.53
N TYR A 177 -26.99 19.27 0.66
CA TYR A 177 -27.11 20.72 0.65
C TYR A 177 -27.64 21.26 -0.70
N MET A 178 -27.16 20.73 -1.82
CA MET A 178 -27.61 21.11 -3.16
C MET A 178 -29.07 20.73 -3.44
N GLU A 179 -29.62 19.69 -2.78
CA GLU A 179 -31.05 19.41 -2.81
C GLU A 179 -31.87 20.56 -2.21
N GLN A 180 -31.47 21.04 -1.02
CA GLN A 180 -32.13 22.17 -0.37
C GLN A 180 -32.02 23.46 -1.21
N VAL A 181 -30.86 23.70 -1.81
CA VAL A 181 -30.62 24.84 -2.71
C VAL A 181 -31.51 24.78 -3.94
N LYS A 182 -31.60 23.60 -4.57
CA LYS A 182 -32.47 23.38 -5.74
C LYS A 182 -33.96 23.62 -5.40
N ASP A 183 -34.45 23.12 -4.25
CA ASP A 183 -35.83 23.31 -3.82
C ASP A 183 -36.16 24.80 -3.55
N SER A 184 -35.16 25.52 -2.95
CA SER A 184 -35.29 26.98 -2.77
C SER A 184 -35.32 27.74 -4.11
N ALA A 185 -34.43 27.36 -5.04
CA ALA A 185 -34.38 27.96 -6.38
C ALA A 185 -35.60 27.68 -7.20
N GLU A 186 -36.21 26.48 -7.10
CA GLU A 186 -37.47 26.14 -7.75
C GLU A 186 -38.60 27.01 -7.23
N THR A 187 -38.71 27.17 -5.92
CA THR A 187 -39.70 28.04 -5.28
C THR A 187 -39.55 29.51 -5.74
N SER A 188 -38.30 30.01 -5.81
CA SER A 188 -38.02 31.37 -6.29
C SER A 188 -38.36 31.55 -7.75
N ALA A 189 -38.07 30.62 -8.62
CA ALA A 189 -38.37 30.65 -10.03
C ALA A 189 -39.90 30.63 -10.28
N GLU A 190 -40.62 29.80 -9.53
CA GLU A 190 -42.10 29.74 -9.61
C GLU A 190 -42.76 31.03 -9.11
N LEU A 191 -42.25 31.61 -7.99
CA LEU A 191 -42.73 32.91 -7.52
C LEU A 191 -42.46 33.99 -8.56
N ALA A 192 -41.26 34.05 -9.13
CA ALA A 192 -40.89 35.00 -10.18
C ALA A 192 -41.84 34.90 -11.42
N ARG A 193 -42.15 33.65 -11.82
CA ARG A 193 -43.09 33.39 -12.92
C ARG A 193 -44.47 33.95 -12.64
N ARG A 194 -45.04 33.64 -11.47
CA ARG A 194 -46.41 34.14 -11.09
C ARG A 194 -46.45 35.67 -10.97
N MET A 195 -45.39 36.28 -10.41
CA MET A 195 -45.29 37.73 -10.31
C MET A 195 -45.17 38.41 -11.68
N ALA A 196 -44.48 37.79 -12.63
CA ALA A 196 -44.38 38.32 -14.00
C ALA A 196 -45.69 38.21 -14.79
N GLU A 197 -46.48 37.16 -14.56
CA GLU A 197 -47.80 36.96 -15.18
C GLU A 197 -48.79 38.06 -14.81
N VAL A 198 -48.70 38.55 -13.56
CA VAL A 198 -49.59 39.70 -13.10
C VAL A 198 -48.89 41.05 -13.32
N GLY A 199 -47.82 41.13 -14.07
CA GLY A 199 -47.15 42.38 -14.46
C GLY A 199 -46.29 43.04 -13.36
N ASN A 200 -46.13 42.39 -12.22
CA ASN A 200 -45.38 42.91 -11.05
C ASN A 200 -43.88 42.55 -11.06
N PHE A 201 -43.39 41.91 -12.13
CA PHE A 201 -42.00 41.45 -12.19
C PHE A 201 -41.38 41.59 -13.60
N PRO A 202 -40.20 42.23 -13.75
CA PRO A 202 -39.55 42.36 -15.05
C PRO A 202 -39.20 41.00 -15.67
N LYS A 203 -39.48 40.84 -16.98
CA LYS A 203 -39.18 39.59 -17.72
C LYS A 203 -37.72 39.16 -17.62
N LEU A 204 -36.78 40.14 -17.59
CA LEU A 204 -35.35 39.85 -17.44
C LEU A 204 -35.05 39.17 -16.09
N THR A 205 -35.70 39.60 -15.04
CA THR A 205 -35.48 39.05 -13.70
C THR A 205 -36.10 37.68 -13.56
N GLN A 206 -37.31 37.47 -14.11
CA GLN A 206 -37.91 36.13 -14.22
C GLN A 206 -36.97 35.18 -14.96
N ALA A 207 -36.35 35.59 -16.08
CA ALA A 207 -35.42 34.80 -16.82
C ALA A 207 -34.13 34.47 -16.00
N ARG A 208 -33.68 35.41 -15.16
CA ARG A 208 -32.52 35.16 -14.25
C ARG A 208 -32.82 34.13 -13.18
N GLU A 209 -34.02 34.15 -12.58
CA GLU A 209 -34.46 33.16 -11.59
C GLU A 209 -34.63 31.76 -12.25
N GLN A 210 -35.17 31.72 -13.45
CA GLN A 210 -35.28 30.48 -14.21
C GLN A 210 -33.92 29.92 -14.58
N ALA A 211 -32.94 30.77 -14.95
CA ALA A 211 -31.57 30.38 -15.23
C ALA A 211 -30.88 29.82 -13.96
N PHE A 212 -31.09 30.46 -12.80
CA PHE A 212 -30.55 29.97 -11.54
C PHE A 212 -31.10 28.59 -11.14
N TYR A 213 -32.41 28.38 -11.28
CA TYR A 213 -33.03 27.07 -11.06
C TYR A 213 -32.48 26.01 -12.02
N ALA A 214 -32.32 26.33 -13.29
CA ALA A 214 -31.73 25.40 -14.26
C ALA A 214 -30.26 25.05 -13.92
N GLU A 215 -29.47 26.04 -13.49
CA GLU A 215 -28.08 25.83 -13.08
C GLU A 215 -27.98 24.98 -11.81
N THR A 216 -28.76 25.28 -10.78
CA THR A 216 -28.78 24.50 -9.53
C THR A 216 -29.23 23.06 -9.76
N THR A 217 -30.20 22.85 -10.69
CA THR A 217 -30.60 21.49 -11.09
C THR A 217 -29.43 20.71 -11.73
N ALA A 218 -28.68 21.36 -12.61
CA ALA A 218 -27.45 20.74 -13.20
C ALA A 218 -26.37 20.49 -12.16
N GLN A 219 -26.16 21.41 -11.21
CA GLN A 219 -25.19 21.26 -10.11
C GLN A 219 -25.60 20.12 -9.19
N LEU A 220 -26.88 19.97 -8.85
CA LEU A 220 -27.39 18.84 -8.05
C LEU A 220 -27.11 17.49 -8.75
N ALA A 221 -27.37 17.40 -10.05
CA ALA A 221 -27.09 16.18 -10.81
C ALA A 221 -25.60 15.80 -10.73
N ARG A 222 -24.69 16.77 -10.85
CA ARG A 222 -23.24 16.56 -10.69
C ARG A 222 -22.89 16.16 -9.25
N ALA A 223 -23.46 16.82 -8.24
CA ALA A 223 -23.19 16.51 -6.84
C ALA A 223 -23.64 15.09 -6.47
N ARG A 224 -24.82 14.65 -6.94
CA ARG A 224 -25.30 13.27 -6.76
C ARG A 224 -24.38 12.24 -7.42
N HIS A 225 -23.91 12.52 -8.64
CA HIS A 225 -22.94 11.66 -9.32
C HIS A 225 -21.61 11.57 -8.54
N ASN A 226 -21.09 12.71 -8.08
CA ASN A 226 -19.86 12.76 -7.29
C ASN A 226 -19.99 12.00 -5.96
N ALA A 227 -21.13 12.10 -5.29
CA ALA A 227 -21.42 11.35 -4.07
C ALA A 227 -21.44 9.84 -4.32
N LEU A 228 -22.09 9.39 -5.40
CA LEU A 228 -22.08 7.99 -5.82
C LEU A 228 -20.64 7.52 -6.14
N ALA A 229 -19.91 8.27 -6.95
CA ALA A 229 -18.54 7.92 -7.36
C ALA A 229 -17.57 7.83 -6.17
N ALA A 230 -17.68 8.76 -5.21
CA ALA A 230 -16.87 8.75 -3.99
C ALA A 230 -17.23 7.55 -3.09
N ARG A 231 -18.52 7.23 -2.96
CA ARG A 231 -19.00 6.05 -2.24
C ARG A 231 -18.47 4.74 -2.85
N GLU A 232 -18.54 4.61 -4.18
CA GLU A 232 -18.03 3.45 -4.91
C GLU A 232 -16.51 3.31 -4.77
N ARG A 233 -15.77 4.43 -4.76
CA ARG A 233 -14.32 4.41 -4.50
C ARG A 233 -14.01 3.89 -3.10
N LEU A 234 -14.75 4.34 -2.09
CA LEU A 234 -14.60 3.86 -0.71
C LEU A 234 -14.93 2.36 -0.63
N ALA A 235 -16.03 1.91 -1.23
CA ALA A 235 -16.43 0.50 -1.27
C ALA A 235 -15.32 -0.39 -1.88
N ARG A 236 -14.72 0.02 -3.00
CA ARG A 236 -13.60 -0.71 -3.63
C ARG A 236 -12.38 -0.80 -2.72
N LEU A 237 -12.01 0.27 -2.00
CA LEU A 237 -10.89 0.24 -1.07
C LEU A 237 -11.14 -0.67 0.13
N MET A 238 -12.38 -0.75 0.59
CA MET A 238 -12.82 -1.67 1.64
C MET A 238 -12.99 -3.12 1.14
N GLY A 239 -12.93 -3.36 -0.19
CA GLY A 239 -13.15 -4.68 -0.78
C GLY A 239 -14.60 -5.15 -0.67
N LEU A 240 -15.59 -4.24 -0.57
CA LEU A 240 -17.00 -4.55 -0.41
C LEU A 240 -17.68 -4.79 -1.75
N TRP A 241 -18.65 -5.71 -1.77
CA TRP A 241 -19.48 -6.03 -2.92
C TRP A 241 -20.83 -6.62 -2.50
N GLY A 242 -21.79 -6.66 -3.43
CA GLY A 242 -23.10 -7.26 -3.18
C GLY A 242 -23.91 -6.53 -2.09
N GLU A 243 -24.40 -7.26 -1.10
CA GLU A 243 -25.22 -6.74 0.00
C GLU A 243 -24.47 -5.76 0.92
N ASP A 244 -23.14 -5.89 1.03
CA ASP A 244 -22.32 -5.05 1.89
C ASP A 244 -22.18 -3.59 1.37
N LEU A 245 -22.64 -3.30 0.16
CA LEU A 245 -22.70 -1.94 -0.39
C LEU A 245 -23.75 -1.05 0.30
N GLY A 246 -24.64 -1.61 1.13
CA GLY A 246 -25.69 -0.90 1.86
C GLY A 246 -25.22 -0.09 3.08
N PHE A 247 -23.92 0.08 3.32
CA PHE A 247 -23.39 0.79 4.48
C PHE A 247 -23.85 2.25 4.57
N GLN A 248 -23.95 2.76 5.79
CA GLN A 248 -24.37 4.14 6.05
C GLN A 248 -23.15 5.02 6.38
N LEU A 249 -23.14 6.24 5.84
CA LEU A 249 -22.17 7.28 6.16
C LEU A 249 -22.81 8.32 7.08
N PRO A 250 -22.05 9.02 7.93
CA PRO A 250 -22.54 10.14 8.71
C PRO A 250 -22.96 11.31 7.80
N ASP A 251 -23.83 12.17 8.30
CA ASP A 251 -24.40 13.27 7.54
C ASP A 251 -23.41 14.42 7.31
N ARG A 252 -22.39 14.56 8.16
CA ARG A 252 -21.42 15.66 8.13
C ARG A 252 -20.01 15.17 8.41
N LEU A 253 -19.06 15.96 7.91
CA LEU A 253 -17.65 15.80 8.26
C LEU A 253 -17.41 16.05 9.75
N PRO A 254 -16.36 15.43 10.35
CA PRO A 254 -15.90 15.78 11.70
C PRO A 254 -15.45 17.23 11.77
N ASP A 255 -15.69 17.88 12.91
CA ASP A 255 -15.29 19.26 13.16
C ASP A 255 -13.77 19.45 13.08
N LEU A 256 -13.37 20.67 12.72
CA LEU A 256 -11.96 21.07 12.72
C LEU A 256 -11.38 21.00 14.14
N PRO A 257 -10.20 20.42 14.37
CA PRO A 257 -9.56 20.41 15.69
C PRO A 257 -9.28 21.84 16.20
N LYS A 258 -9.21 21.99 17.52
CA LYS A 258 -9.04 23.33 18.16
C LYS A 258 -7.69 23.97 17.82
N ALA A 259 -6.65 23.18 17.66
CA ALA A 259 -5.31 23.64 17.32
C ALA A 259 -4.67 22.72 16.28
N PRO A 260 -3.85 23.26 15.37
CA PRO A 260 -3.11 22.43 14.42
C PRO A 260 -1.97 21.69 15.14
N ARG A 261 -1.51 20.61 14.53
CA ARG A 261 -0.30 19.90 14.97
C ARG A 261 0.92 20.80 14.81
N GLU A 262 1.77 20.86 15.85
CA GLU A 262 3.02 21.60 15.77
C GLU A 262 4.06 20.87 14.91
N GLY A 263 4.82 21.65 14.14
CA GLY A 263 5.91 21.17 13.30
C GLY A 263 7.21 21.08 14.11
N GLY A 264 7.43 19.95 14.78
CA GLY A 264 8.75 19.64 15.35
C GLY A 264 9.76 19.20 14.29
N ASP A 265 10.72 18.35 14.65
CA ASP A 265 11.71 17.77 13.71
C ASP A 265 11.07 16.66 12.82
N LEU A 266 10.11 17.06 11.98
CA LEU A 266 9.33 16.15 11.13
C LEU A 266 10.19 15.44 10.09
N GLU A 267 11.26 16.08 9.59
CA GLU A 267 12.16 15.46 8.61
C GLU A 267 12.96 14.31 9.23
N ALA A 268 13.51 14.49 10.44
CA ALA A 268 14.22 13.42 11.12
C ALA A 268 13.27 12.27 11.51
N GLN A 269 12.07 12.62 11.96
CA GLN A 269 11.03 11.63 12.26
C GLN A 269 10.67 10.79 11.02
N ALA A 270 10.49 11.43 9.87
CA ALA A 270 10.19 10.73 8.63
C ALA A 270 11.33 9.79 8.21
N LEU A 271 12.58 10.26 8.23
CA LEU A 271 13.74 9.43 7.88
C LEU A 271 13.91 8.20 8.79
N ALA A 272 13.47 8.30 10.05
CA ALA A 272 13.51 7.20 11.00
C ALA A 272 12.33 6.22 10.87
N GLN A 273 11.12 6.75 10.57
CA GLN A 273 9.88 5.98 10.66
C GLN A 273 9.31 5.52 9.32
N ARG A 274 9.68 6.15 8.20
CA ARG A 274 9.12 5.80 6.88
C ARG A 274 9.54 4.40 6.43
N LEU A 275 8.54 3.62 6.05
CA LEU A 275 8.74 2.23 5.65
C LEU A 275 9.41 2.09 4.27
N ASP A 276 9.24 3.06 3.35
CA ASP A 276 9.94 3.05 2.06
C ASP A 276 11.45 3.28 2.23
N VAL A 277 11.86 4.16 3.16
CA VAL A 277 13.27 4.37 3.51
C VAL A 277 13.86 3.12 4.17
N GLN A 278 13.12 2.49 5.11
CA GLN A 278 13.54 1.25 5.75
C GLN A 278 13.67 0.11 4.74
N SER A 279 12.69 -0.05 3.86
CA SER A 279 12.73 -1.07 2.78
C SER A 279 13.91 -0.86 1.84
N ALA A 280 14.19 0.38 1.42
CA ALA A 280 15.31 0.70 0.54
C ALA A 280 16.66 0.40 1.21
N ARG A 281 16.82 0.68 2.51
CA ARG A 281 18.02 0.32 3.29
C ARG A 281 18.21 -1.19 3.36
N SER A 282 17.16 -1.94 3.71
CA SER A 282 17.22 -3.40 3.79
C SER A 282 17.51 -4.05 2.42
N GLU A 283 16.98 -3.48 1.33
CA GLU A 283 17.29 -3.93 -0.03
C GLU A 283 18.78 -3.68 -0.38
N ALA A 284 19.31 -2.50 -0.03
CA ALA A 284 20.72 -2.19 -0.24
C ALA A 284 21.64 -3.10 0.59
N GLU A 285 21.26 -3.41 1.83
CA GLU A 285 21.98 -4.35 2.69
C GLU A 285 21.99 -5.77 2.10
N SER A 286 20.84 -6.26 1.64
CA SER A 286 20.73 -7.55 0.96
C SER A 286 21.66 -7.65 -0.26
N LEU A 287 21.72 -6.58 -1.07
CA LEU A 287 22.59 -6.53 -2.25
C LEU A 287 24.06 -6.43 -1.85
N ALA A 288 24.42 -5.75 -0.76
CA ALA A 288 25.77 -5.72 -0.20
C ALA A 288 26.22 -7.13 0.23
N GLN A 289 25.36 -7.87 0.95
CA GLN A 289 25.63 -9.27 1.34
C GLN A 289 25.78 -10.18 0.12
N SER A 290 24.92 -10.00 -0.89
CA SER A 290 24.97 -10.76 -2.15
C SER A 290 26.24 -10.45 -2.94
N LEU A 291 26.73 -9.21 -2.93
CA LEU A 291 28.03 -8.83 -3.51
C LEU A 291 29.18 -9.49 -2.77
N GLY A 292 29.14 -9.51 -1.42
CA GLY A 292 30.12 -10.23 -0.59
C GLY A 292 30.20 -11.71 -0.96
N LEU A 293 29.06 -12.39 -1.03
CA LEU A 293 28.95 -13.77 -1.48
C LEU A 293 29.56 -13.98 -2.88
N THR A 294 29.18 -13.13 -3.84
CA THR A 294 29.67 -13.20 -5.22
C THR A 294 31.19 -13.04 -5.29
N ARG A 295 31.79 -12.15 -4.49
CA ARG A 295 33.23 -11.95 -4.43
C ARG A 295 33.99 -13.16 -3.84
N VAL A 296 33.44 -13.78 -2.79
CA VAL A 296 33.99 -14.98 -2.19
C VAL A 296 33.96 -16.17 -3.17
N MET A 297 32.80 -16.34 -3.84
CA MET A 297 32.58 -17.44 -4.78
C MET A 297 33.03 -17.13 -6.22
N ARG A 298 33.86 -16.11 -6.40
CA ARG A 298 34.28 -15.63 -7.72
C ARG A 298 35.07 -16.66 -8.52
N TYR A 299 35.98 -17.35 -7.84
CA TYR A 299 36.99 -18.23 -8.43
C TYR A 299 36.57 -19.69 -8.50
N ILE A 300 35.52 -20.06 -7.78
CA ILE A 300 35.00 -21.43 -7.74
C ILE A 300 33.53 -21.38 -8.03
N SER A 301 33.09 -22.02 -9.11
CA SER A 301 31.67 -22.07 -9.51
C SER A 301 30.97 -23.33 -9.04
N LEU A 302 31.71 -24.40 -8.78
CA LEU A 302 31.25 -25.68 -8.31
C LEU A 302 32.31 -26.31 -7.42
N LEU A 303 31.92 -26.89 -6.32
CA LEU A 303 32.76 -27.77 -5.49
C LEU A 303 31.86 -28.88 -4.95
N GLU A 304 31.96 -30.04 -5.55
CA GLU A 304 31.23 -31.23 -5.13
C GLU A 304 32.17 -32.32 -4.63
N PHE A 305 31.71 -33.02 -3.61
CA PHE A 305 32.39 -34.25 -3.13
C PHE A 305 31.46 -35.44 -3.36
N GLY A 306 31.92 -36.44 -4.12
CA GLY A 306 31.18 -37.61 -4.48
C GLY A 306 31.77 -38.91 -3.92
N VAL A 307 30.90 -39.88 -3.63
CA VAL A 307 31.29 -41.27 -3.39
C VAL A 307 30.73 -42.12 -4.51
N LEU A 308 31.61 -42.86 -5.15
CA LEU A 308 31.30 -43.65 -6.33
C LEU A 308 31.37 -45.14 -6.05
N ASN A 309 30.52 -45.90 -6.72
CA ASN A 309 30.55 -47.36 -6.75
C ASN A 309 30.34 -47.82 -8.17
N LYS A 310 31.34 -48.50 -8.71
CA LYS A 310 31.37 -49.03 -10.06
C LYS A 310 31.38 -50.56 -10.04
N MET A 311 30.55 -51.17 -10.87
CA MET A 311 30.47 -52.59 -11.04
C MET A 311 30.45 -52.91 -12.55
N GLU A 312 31.37 -53.72 -12.97
CA GLU A 312 31.56 -54.13 -14.36
C GLU A 312 31.52 -55.69 -14.45
N THR A 313 31.00 -56.21 -15.55
CA THR A 313 30.86 -57.65 -15.75
C THR A 313 32.25 -58.32 -15.73
N GLY A 314 32.44 -59.30 -14.84
CA GLY A 314 33.70 -60.02 -14.69
C GLY A 314 34.80 -59.30 -13.89
N GLN A 315 34.53 -58.13 -13.36
CA GLN A 315 35.48 -57.36 -12.54
C GLN A 315 35.04 -57.26 -11.08
N GLU A 316 35.99 -57.08 -10.16
CA GLU A 316 35.66 -56.79 -8.77
C GLU A 316 35.02 -55.42 -8.62
N ARG A 317 34.11 -55.26 -7.66
CA ARG A 317 33.44 -54.00 -7.34
C ARG A 317 34.47 -52.94 -6.91
N GLN A 318 34.51 -51.84 -7.66
CA GLN A 318 35.33 -50.68 -7.34
C GLN A 318 34.55 -49.69 -6.49
N ARG A 319 35.23 -49.11 -5.49
CA ARG A 319 34.71 -48.02 -4.65
C ARG A 319 35.71 -46.88 -4.66
N GLY A 320 35.24 -45.67 -4.88
CA GLY A 320 36.07 -44.49 -4.95
C GLY A 320 35.40 -43.25 -4.39
N TRP A 321 36.10 -42.17 -4.38
CA TRP A 321 35.59 -40.84 -4.14
C TRP A 321 36.03 -39.94 -5.31
N GLU A 322 35.28 -38.88 -5.52
CA GLU A 322 35.48 -37.90 -6.56
C GLU A 322 35.33 -36.51 -5.99
N ILE A 323 36.13 -35.57 -6.45
CA ILE A 323 35.98 -34.14 -6.21
C ILE A 323 35.82 -33.47 -7.56
N GLU A 324 34.67 -32.82 -7.74
CA GLU A 324 34.39 -31.99 -8.91
C GLU A 324 34.61 -30.51 -8.57
N LEU A 325 35.50 -29.85 -9.32
CA LEU A 325 35.85 -28.46 -9.16
C LEU A 325 35.57 -27.69 -10.46
N GLY A 326 34.57 -26.84 -10.45
CA GLY A 326 34.27 -25.92 -11.54
C GLY A 326 35.06 -24.63 -11.40
N LEU A 327 35.96 -24.36 -12.36
CA LEU A 327 36.74 -23.13 -12.40
C LEU A 327 36.30 -22.27 -13.60
N PRO A 328 35.83 -21.01 -13.38
CA PRO A 328 35.42 -20.09 -14.48
C PRO A 328 36.69 -19.49 -15.13
N ILE A 329 37.46 -20.29 -15.85
CA ILE A 329 38.77 -19.92 -16.40
C ILE A 329 38.71 -18.83 -17.48
N PHE A 330 37.56 -18.57 -18.12
CA PHE A 330 37.45 -17.60 -19.20
C PHE A 330 37.24 -16.16 -18.71
N ASP A 331 36.57 -15.93 -17.56
CA ASP A 331 36.30 -14.61 -17.01
C ASP A 331 36.66 -14.46 -15.52
N PHE A 332 37.05 -15.54 -14.87
CA PHE A 332 37.29 -15.61 -13.42
C PHE A 332 36.15 -14.99 -12.59
N GLY A 333 34.90 -15.09 -13.07
CA GLY A 333 33.71 -14.50 -12.44
C GLY A 333 33.67 -12.97 -12.44
N GLY A 334 34.48 -12.31 -13.27
CA GLY A 334 34.57 -10.85 -13.34
C GLY A 334 33.27 -10.18 -13.69
N ALA A 335 32.56 -10.69 -14.71
CA ALA A 335 31.27 -10.17 -15.14
C ALA A 335 30.20 -10.31 -14.04
N ARG A 336 30.16 -11.44 -13.30
CA ARG A 336 29.24 -11.64 -12.18
C ARG A 336 29.51 -10.65 -11.03
N ALA A 337 30.77 -10.46 -10.67
CA ALA A 337 31.17 -9.51 -9.64
C ALA A 337 30.84 -8.06 -10.03
N ALA A 338 31.14 -7.67 -11.26
CA ALA A 338 30.81 -6.34 -11.80
C ALA A 338 29.27 -6.10 -11.81
N ARG A 339 28.48 -7.09 -12.24
CA ARG A 339 26.99 -6.99 -12.18
C ARG A 339 26.50 -6.79 -10.75
N ALA A 340 26.99 -7.58 -9.79
CA ALA A 340 26.59 -7.46 -8.39
C ALA A 340 26.96 -6.08 -7.81
N GLU A 341 28.15 -5.55 -8.14
CA GLU A 341 28.58 -4.20 -7.73
C GLU A 341 27.69 -3.12 -8.32
N ARG A 342 27.31 -3.20 -9.60
CA ARG A 342 26.39 -2.22 -10.23
C ARG A 342 25.01 -2.26 -9.63
N LEU A 343 24.48 -3.43 -9.31
CA LEU A 343 23.19 -3.57 -8.61
C LEU A 343 23.24 -2.97 -7.21
N TYR A 344 24.31 -3.20 -6.46
CA TYR A 344 24.53 -2.58 -5.15
C TYR A 344 24.58 -1.04 -5.26
N MET A 345 25.41 -0.49 -6.16
CA MET A 345 25.49 0.96 -6.37
C MET A 345 24.16 1.56 -6.83
N GLN A 346 23.39 0.85 -7.64
CA GLN A 346 22.05 1.26 -8.03
C GLN A 346 21.13 1.37 -6.80
N SER A 347 21.16 0.39 -5.90
CA SER A 347 20.32 0.40 -4.69
C SER A 347 20.72 1.51 -3.71
N VAL A 348 22.02 1.79 -3.56
CA VAL A 348 22.51 2.91 -2.74
C VAL A 348 21.97 4.24 -3.26
N ASN A 349 22.08 4.50 -4.57
CA ASN A 349 21.57 5.73 -5.17
C ASN A 349 20.04 5.85 -5.04
N ARG A 350 19.29 4.75 -5.18
CA ARG A 350 17.84 4.72 -4.95
C ARG A 350 17.49 5.02 -3.48
N THR A 351 18.28 4.53 -2.53
CA THR A 351 18.09 4.83 -1.10
C THR A 351 18.29 6.31 -0.82
N ILE A 352 19.31 6.92 -1.41
CA ILE A 352 19.57 8.37 -1.30
C ILE A 352 18.42 9.17 -1.92
N GLU A 353 17.97 8.80 -3.11
CA GLU A 353 16.82 9.41 -3.78
C GLU A 353 15.56 9.35 -2.90
N THR A 354 15.23 8.17 -2.36
CA THR A 354 14.09 7.97 -1.45
C THR A 354 14.19 8.86 -0.21
N ALA A 355 15.38 9.00 0.37
CA ALA A 355 15.60 9.86 1.54
C ALA A 355 15.43 11.35 1.22
N ILE A 356 15.89 11.81 0.05
CA ILE A 356 15.71 13.19 -0.41
C ILE A 356 14.23 13.48 -0.66
N GLN A 357 13.53 12.58 -1.36
CA GLN A 357 12.08 12.69 -1.61
C GLN A 357 11.31 12.74 -0.30
N ALA A 358 11.62 11.85 0.66
CA ALA A 358 10.97 11.81 1.96
C ALA A 358 11.04 13.17 2.69
N ARG A 359 12.20 13.82 2.70
CA ARG A 359 12.35 15.15 3.31
C ARG A 359 11.51 16.22 2.62
N SER A 360 11.53 16.22 1.29
CA SER A 360 10.77 17.21 0.50
C SER A 360 9.26 17.05 0.70
N GLU A 361 8.78 15.83 0.63
CA GLU A 361 7.36 15.51 0.79
C GLU A 361 6.82 15.87 2.17
N VAL A 362 7.61 15.67 3.23
CA VAL A 362 7.19 16.07 4.58
C VAL A 362 7.04 17.57 4.69
N ARG A 363 7.99 18.37 4.13
CA ARG A 363 7.87 19.83 4.14
C ARG A 363 6.65 20.31 3.35
N GLU A 364 6.43 19.74 2.17
CA GLU A 364 5.29 20.06 1.31
C GLU A 364 3.96 19.70 2.00
N SER A 365 3.84 18.47 2.50
CA SER A 365 2.62 17.99 3.18
C SER A 365 2.33 18.78 4.46
N TYR A 366 3.35 19.19 5.22
CA TYR A 366 3.16 20.03 6.40
C TYR A 366 2.68 21.44 6.03
N SER A 367 3.26 22.03 4.98
CA SER A 367 2.80 23.33 4.47
C SER A 367 1.35 23.27 3.99
N ALA A 368 0.99 22.23 3.22
CA ALA A 368 -0.38 22.00 2.75
C ALA A 368 -1.36 21.80 3.93
N TYR A 369 -0.98 21.00 4.93
CA TYR A 369 -1.76 20.80 6.15
C TYR A 369 -2.03 22.09 6.91
N ARG A 370 -0.99 22.93 7.09
CA ARG A 370 -1.12 24.22 7.79
C ARG A 370 -2.03 25.17 7.02
N THR A 371 -1.84 25.27 5.71
CA THR A 371 -2.68 26.11 4.84
C THR A 371 -4.14 25.66 4.86
N ALA A 372 -4.38 24.36 4.76
CA ALA A 372 -5.74 23.82 4.80
C ALA A 372 -6.42 24.04 6.16
N PHE A 373 -5.68 23.89 7.27
CA PHE A 373 -6.18 24.22 8.61
C PHE A 373 -6.58 25.69 8.73
N ASP A 374 -5.69 26.60 8.34
CA ASP A 374 -5.92 28.05 8.46
C ASP A 374 -7.10 28.47 7.56
N LEU A 375 -7.24 27.88 6.36
CA LEU A 375 -8.35 28.16 5.46
C LEU A 375 -9.69 27.63 6.03
N ALA A 376 -9.73 26.39 6.50
CA ALA A 376 -10.94 25.81 7.09
C ALA A 376 -11.37 26.60 8.36
N ARG A 377 -10.39 27.03 9.17
CA ARG A 377 -10.64 27.89 10.33
C ARG A 377 -11.23 29.24 9.92
N HIS A 378 -10.68 29.89 8.89
CA HIS A 378 -11.16 31.16 8.37
C HIS A 378 -12.61 31.06 7.84
N TYR A 379 -12.93 29.99 7.12
CA TYR A 379 -14.33 29.73 6.72
C TYR A 379 -15.25 29.56 7.93
N ARG A 380 -14.84 28.75 8.92
CA ARG A 380 -15.66 28.46 10.11
C ARG A 380 -15.88 29.70 10.99
N ASP A 381 -14.81 30.47 11.24
CA ASP A 381 -14.81 31.51 12.29
C ASP A 381 -15.19 32.89 11.72
N GLU A 382 -14.98 33.15 10.42
CA GLU A 382 -15.17 34.47 9.81
C GLU A 382 -16.17 34.45 8.66
N ILE A 383 -15.93 33.68 7.56
CA ILE A 383 -16.74 33.77 6.33
C ILE A 383 -18.16 33.31 6.58
N VAL A 384 -18.38 32.12 7.12
CA VAL A 384 -19.74 31.58 7.35
C VAL A 384 -20.52 32.42 8.35
N PRO A 385 -19.99 32.83 9.51
CA PRO A 385 -20.70 33.69 10.45
C PRO A 385 -21.00 35.09 9.87
N LEU A 386 -20.09 35.64 9.07
CA LEU A 386 -20.33 36.93 8.41
C LEU A 386 -21.47 36.83 7.38
N ARG A 387 -21.47 35.79 6.53
CA ARG A 387 -22.51 35.52 5.57
C ARG A 387 -23.87 35.31 6.24
N LYS A 388 -23.90 34.59 7.35
CA LYS A 388 -25.13 34.43 8.14
C LYS A 388 -25.68 35.75 8.65
N ARG A 389 -24.80 36.62 9.23
CA ARG A 389 -25.23 37.96 9.67
C ARG A 389 -25.70 38.84 8.53
N ILE A 390 -25.05 38.82 7.36
CA ILE A 390 -25.48 39.52 6.17
C ILE A 390 -26.87 39.04 5.75
N SER A 391 -27.09 37.74 5.69
CA SER A 391 -28.36 37.13 5.28
C SER A 391 -29.49 37.48 6.25
N GLU A 392 -29.24 37.49 7.56
CA GLU A 392 -30.20 37.93 8.58
C GLU A 392 -30.56 39.41 8.41
N GLU A 393 -29.59 40.29 8.15
CA GLU A 393 -29.83 41.73 7.90
C GLU A 393 -30.56 41.97 6.58
N VAL A 394 -30.20 41.26 5.51
CA VAL A 394 -30.90 41.33 4.21
C VAL A 394 -32.38 40.92 4.36
N LEU A 395 -32.65 39.84 5.07
CA LEU A 395 -34.01 39.36 5.33
C LEU A 395 -34.77 40.38 6.19
N PHE A 396 -34.15 40.99 7.19
CA PHE A 396 -34.78 42.01 8.02
C PHE A 396 -35.15 43.26 7.20
N ARG A 397 -34.22 43.74 6.35
CA ARG A 397 -34.51 44.89 5.45
C ARG A 397 -35.55 44.57 4.38
N TYR A 398 -35.54 43.36 3.86
CA TYR A 398 -36.59 42.92 2.92
C TYR A 398 -37.99 42.95 3.57
N ASN A 399 -38.10 42.43 4.78
CA ASN A 399 -39.35 42.44 5.55
C ASN A 399 -39.82 43.87 5.89
N GLY A 400 -38.86 44.82 6.08
CA GLY A 400 -39.09 46.23 6.27
C GLY A 400 -39.37 46.99 4.97
N MET A 401 -39.48 46.32 3.80
CA MET A 401 -39.64 46.93 2.47
C MET A 401 -38.49 47.92 2.08
N LEU A 402 -37.32 47.78 2.71
CA LEU A 402 -36.13 48.62 2.48
C LEU A 402 -35.17 48.00 1.46
N MET A 403 -35.44 46.77 1.03
CA MET A 403 -34.58 46.01 0.11
C MET A 403 -35.49 45.24 -0.88
N SER A 404 -34.97 45.06 -2.08
CA SER A 404 -35.67 44.31 -3.11
C SER A 404 -35.55 42.80 -2.95
N VAL A 405 -36.50 42.04 -3.49
CA VAL A 405 -36.40 40.58 -3.55
C VAL A 405 -35.15 40.10 -4.32
N PHE A 406 -34.65 40.94 -5.24
CA PHE A 406 -33.46 40.63 -6.03
C PHE A 406 -32.20 40.58 -5.18
N GLU A 407 -32.06 41.50 -4.24
CA GLU A 407 -30.94 41.57 -3.32
C GLU A 407 -31.00 40.40 -2.34
N LEU A 408 -32.20 40.02 -1.88
CA LEU A 408 -32.40 38.82 -1.06
C LEU A 408 -31.95 37.52 -1.79
N LEU A 409 -32.34 37.37 -3.07
CA LEU A 409 -31.99 36.21 -3.87
C LEU A 409 -30.49 36.20 -4.26
N ALA A 410 -29.90 37.37 -4.49
CA ALA A 410 -28.46 37.48 -4.71
C ALA A 410 -27.65 37.05 -3.47
N ASP A 411 -28.10 37.50 -2.27
CA ASP A 411 -27.45 37.08 -1.02
C ASP A 411 -27.56 35.57 -0.77
N SER A 412 -28.72 34.96 -1.08
CA SER A 412 -28.88 33.50 -0.97
C SER A 412 -27.89 32.73 -1.83
N ARG A 413 -27.54 33.22 -3.05
CA ARG A 413 -26.52 32.60 -3.92
C ARG A 413 -25.12 32.68 -3.29
N GLU A 414 -24.78 33.84 -2.72
CA GLU A 414 -23.51 34.04 -2.04
C GLU A 414 -23.38 33.15 -0.77
N GLN A 415 -24.50 32.92 -0.07
CA GLN A 415 -24.53 31.98 1.06
C GLN A 415 -24.27 30.54 0.61
N VAL A 416 -24.83 30.13 -0.53
CA VAL A 416 -24.58 28.80 -1.12
C VAL A 416 -23.08 28.60 -1.41
N ILE A 417 -22.43 29.60 -2.00
CA ILE A 417 -21.00 29.57 -2.29
C ILE A 417 -20.18 29.45 -1.00
N ALA A 418 -20.51 30.21 0.04
CA ALA A 418 -19.79 30.18 1.31
C ALA A 418 -19.91 28.84 2.05
N VAL A 419 -21.12 28.24 2.06
CA VAL A 419 -21.33 26.93 2.72
C VAL A 419 -20.61 25.81 1.95
N ASN A 420 -20.70 25.78 0.62
CA ASN A 420 -19.94 24.81 -0.18
C ASN A 420 -18.43 24.99 0.03
N GLY A 421 -17.93 26.24 0.04
CA GLY A 421 -16.52 26.53 0.32
C GLY A 421 -16.06 26.05 1.70
N TYR A 422 -16.93 26.11 2.70
CA TYR A 422 -16.64 25.56 4.03
C TYR A 422 -16.56 24.02 4.00
N ILE A 423 -17.51 23.32 3.40
CA ILE A 423 -17.49 21.86 3.27
C ILE A 423 -16.22 21.42 2.54
N GLU A 424 -15.87 22.10 1.45
CA GLU A 424 -14.66 21.81 0.67
C GLU A 424 -13.38 22.06 1.49
N SER A 425 -13.29 23.21 2.19
CA SER A 425 -12.11 23.53 3.01
C SER A 425 -11.92 22.54 4.17
N LEU A 426 -13.01 22.07 4.78
CA LEU A 426 -12.97 21.07 5.85
C LEU A 426 -12.55 19.69 5.31
N ARG A 427 -13.08 19.29 4.15
CA ARG A 427 -12.61 18.09 3.43
C ARG A 427 -11.12 18.17 3.15
N ASP A 428 -10.66 19.27 2.56
CA ASP A 428 -9.26 19.46 2.14
C ASP A 428 -8.31 19.44 3.34
N PHE A 429 -8.75 19.96 4.51
CA PHE A 429 -8.01 19.82 5.75
C PHE A 429 -7.83 18.34 6.14
N TRP A 430 -8.88 17.53 6.14
CA TRP A 430 -8.78 16.12 6.51
C TRP A 430 -7.98 15.29 5.50
N LEU A 431 -8.01 15.68 4.23
CA LEU A 431 -7.15 15.07 3.21
C LEU A 431 -5.68 15.42 3.45
N ALA A 432 -5.37 16.69 3.70
CA ALA A 432 -4.01 17.16 3.96
C ALA A 432 -3.44 16.57 5.27
N GLU A 433 -4.26 16.39 6.31
CA GLU A 433 -3.87 15.68 7.55
C GLU A 433 -3.49 14.22 7.26
N SER A 434 -4.28 13.54 6.44
CA SER A 434 -3.99 12.16 6.03
C SER A 434 -2.71 12.07 5.18
N ASP A 435 -2.47 13.04 4.28
CA ASP A 435 -1.26 13.11 3.47
C ASP A 435 -0.01 13.39 4.32
N LEU A 436 -0.11 14.26 5.32
CA LEU A 436 0.99 14.50 6.27
C LEU A 436 1.30 13.23 7.07
N GLN A 437 0.30 12.51 7.53
CA GLN A 437 0.50 11.24 8.23
C GLN A 437 1.19 10.20 7.33
N MET A 438 0.81 10.14 6.05
CA MET A 438 1.47 9.28 5.07
C MET A 438 2.92 9.68 4.84
N ALA A 439 3.20 10.96 4.70
CA ALA A 439 4.55 11.50 4.50
C ALA A 439 5.48 11.21 5.68
N LEU A 440 4.95 11.12 6.90
CA LEU A 440 5.73 10.84 8.11
C LEU A 440 6.03 9.35 8.32
N THR A 441 5.12 8.44 7.96
CA THR A 441 5.21 7.04 8.39
C THR A 441 5.16 6.02 7.27
N GLY A 442 4.63 6.40 6.12
CA GLY A 442 4.26 5.48 5.06
C GLY A 442 5.25 5.43 3.90
N ARG A 443 4.76 5.72 2.73
CA ARG A 443 5.45 5.68 1.45
C ARG A 443 5.04 6.91 0.63
N SER A 444 5.92 7.34 -0.28
CA SER A 444 5.63 8.43 -1.23
C SER A 444 4.30 8.22 -1.97
N PRO A 445 3.39 9.21 -1.96
CA PRO A 445 2.11 9.10 -2.67
C PRO A 445 2.27 8.92 -4.19
N GLY A 446 3.38 9.40 -4.78
CA GLY A 446 3.66 9.35 -6.21
C GLY A 446 4.41 8.11 -6.70
N ALA A 447 4.86 7.21 -5.81
CA ALA A 447 5.72 6.08 -6.19
C ALA A 447 4.97 4.85 -6.74
N SER A 448 3.65 4.86 -6.80
CA SER A 448 2.85 3.68 -7.17
C SER A 448 2.79 3.39 -8.67
N ASP A 449 2.99 4.38 -9.55
CA ASP A 449 2.80 4.20 -10.99
C ASP A 449 4.08 3.86 -11.79
N MET A 450 5.27 4.11 -11.24
CA MET A 450 6.52 3.92 -12.00
C MET A 450 7.14 2.52 -11.90
N LYS A 451 6.71 1.65 -10.99
CA LYS A 451 7.35 0.34 -10.75
C LYS A 451 6.66 -0.89 -11.36
N ARG A 452 5.55 -0.75 -12.06
CA ARG A 452 4.92 -1.91 -12.76
C ARG A 452 5.58 -2.29 -14.10
N THR A 453 6.54 -1.49 -14.59
CA THR A 453 7.06 -1.67 -15.96
C THR A 453 8.48 -2.25 -16.04
N THR A 454 9.19 -2.53 -14.94
CA THR A 454 10.56 -3.05 -15.00
C THR A 454 10.86 -4.09 -13.92
N ALA A 455 10.10 -5.18 -13.87
CA ALA A 455 10.63 -6.43 -13.36
C ALA A 455 11.17 -7.21 -14.58
N PRO A 456 12.49 -7.36 -14.75
CA PRO A 456 12.98 -8.37 -15.67
C PRO A 456 12.56 -9.70 -15.06
N ALA A 457 11.81 -10.49 -15.83
CA ALA A 457 11.57 -11.89 -15.55
C ALA A 457 12.90 -12.50 -15.14
N ALA A 458 12.98 -13.07 -13.93
CA ALA A 458 14.07 -13.93 -13.52
C ALA A 458 14.09 -15.06 -14.55
N GLY A 459 15.01 -14.98 -15.48
CA GLY A 459 15.23 -16.03 -16.46
C GLY A 459 15.49 -17.31 -15.71
N ALA A 460 14.56 -18.23 -15.81
CA ALA A 460 14.80 -19.62 -15.53
C ALA A 460 16.06 -20.01 -16.31
N ALA A 461 17.16 -20.20 -15.60
CA ALA A 461 18.31 -20.90 -16.12
C ALA A 461 17.87 -22.37 -16.26
N GLY A 462 17.20 -22.62 -17.40
CA GLY A 462 16.93 -23.96 -17.86
C GLY A 462 18.26 -24.63 -18.10
N GLY A 463 18.47 -25.74 -17.42
CA GLY A 463 19.48 -26.68 -17.76
C GLY A 463 19.25 -27.22 -19.18
N GLY A 464 20.27 -27.27 -19.95
CA GLY A 464 20.29 -27.84 -21.28
C GLY A 464 21.72 -28.20 -21.62
N HIS A 465 21.95 -29.52 -21.58
CA HIS A 465 23.10 -30.29 -22.09
C HIS A 465 24.40 -30.17 -21.32
#